data_4d993ec8cce2930ca11d838421164272
#
_entry.id   4d993ec8cce2930ca11d838421164272
#
_cell.length_a   1.000
_cell.length_b   1.000
_cell.length_c   1.000
_cell.angle_alpha   90.00
_cell.angle_beta   90.00
_cell.angle_gamma   90.00
#
_symmetry.space_group_name_H-M   'P 1'
#
loop_
_entity.id
_entity.type
_entity.pdbx_description
1 polymer ?
#
loop_
_entity_poly.entity_id
_entity_poly.type
_entity_poly.pdbx_seq_one_letter_code
_entity_poly.pdbx_strand_id
1 'polypeptide(L)'
;MAILICILLSLAAVALIVGNLLEQRRRQRLVSQRLQGQLTREDKLGSLMRQLGASAVAQRSVSLDNETQTLLNRVGWRKANQRSMFAAFQIGVPVVLLGLTLLGQQLLFPHGGSPWIAPAIALGIGYLLPKRILALSAKYRQERIAREISTFIPLLRILFESGMAVEQSLRVLSTEAQRLLPDLTHELRLILARVDSGLELSEELGKTARLLAVDEFTDTCIILQQLIHQGGGAMKSLLALKQLLDDRRLTRLQEYISKMSAKMSVVMMVFLFPALLIVLGGPAMIAISRALNNF
;
A
#
# COMPACT_ATOMS: atom_id res chain seq x y z
N MET A 1 -33.24 -24.60 -2.14
CA MET A 1 -33.25 -23.48 -3.11
C MET A 1 -32.35 -22.34 -2.65
N ALA A 2 -32.54 -21.75 -1.47
CA ALA A 2 -31.67 -20.67 -0.97
C ALA A 2 -30.17 -21.06 -0.86
N ILE A 3 -29.87 -22.29 -0.45
CA ILE A 3 -28.52 -22.83 -0.32
C ILE A 3 -27.82 -22.91 -1.70
N LEU A 4 -28.51 -23.36 -2.72
CA LEU A 4 -27.99 -23.43 -4.11
C LEU A 4 -27.68 -22.04 -4.65
N ILE A 5 -28.51 -21.06 -4.38
CA ILE A 5 -28.31 -19.66 -4.80
C ILE A 5 -27.12 -19.05 -4.06
N CYS A 6 -26.95 -19.29 -2.74
CA CYS A 6 -25.79 -18.81 -1.97
C CYS A 6 -24.47 -19.46 -2.42
N ILE A 7 -24.47 -20.78 -2.72
CA ILE A 7 -23.31 -21.48 -3.25
C ILE A 7 -22.96 -20.92 -4.63
N LEU A 8 -23.93 -20.72 -5.48
CA LEU A 8 -23.73 -20.20 -6.84
C LEU A 8 -23.24 -18.75 -6.83
N LEU A 9 -23.74 -17.91 -5.93
CA LEU A 9 -23.27 -16.54 -5.70
C LEU A 9 -21.86 -16.50 -5.12
N SER A 10 -21.54 -17.35 -4.13
CA SER A 10 -20.19 -17.40 -3.55
C SER A 10 -19.16 -17.94 -4.54
N LEU A 11 -19.53 -18.95 -5.34
CA LEU A 11 -18.69 -19.53 -6.38
C LEU A 11 -18.48 -18.54 -7.54
N ALA A 12 -19.51 -17.80 -7.93
CA ALA A 12 -19.40 -16.72 -8.90
C ALA A 12 -18.51 -15.58 -8.42
N ALA A 13 -18.60 -15.19 -7.15
CA ALA A 13 -17.76 -14.14 -6.57
C ALA A 13 -16.29 -14.59 -6.43
N VAL A 14 -16.02 -15.84 -6.02
CA VAL A 14 -14.67 -16.42 -6.01
C VAL A 14 -14.11 -16.54 -7.42
N ALA A 15 -14.89 -17.01 -8.39
CA ALA A 15 -14.49 -17.09 -9.80
C ALA A 15 -14.16 -15.70 -10.37
N LEU A 16 -14.91 -14.67 -9.99
CA LEU A 16 -14.66 -13.29 -10.36
C LEU A 16 -13.34 -12.76 -9.76
N ILE A 17 -13.04 -13.06 -8.50
CA ILE A 17 -11.80 -12.64 -7.82
C ILE A 17 -10.60 -13.38 -8.44
N VAL A 18 -10.69 -14.70 -8.62
CA VAL A 18 -9.62 -15.52 -9.21
C VAL A 18 -9.40 -15.17 -10.68
N GLY A 19 -10.49 -14.97 -11.44
CA GLY A 19 -10.42 -14.53 -12.84
C GLY A 19 -9.69 -13.20 -12.98
N ASN A 20 -9.95 -12.27 -12.08
CA ASN A 20 -9.30 -10.96 -12.04
C ASN A 20 -7.80 -11.02 -11.69
N LEU A 21 -7.40 -11.88 -10.73
CA LEU A 21 -5.99 -12.11 -10.37
C LEU A 21 -5.22 -12.79 -11.50
N LEU A 22 -5.84 -13.74 -12.19
CA LEU A 22 -5.24 -14.42 -13.34
C LEU A 22 -5.12 -13.49 -14.56
N GLU A 23 -6.08 -12.61 -14.79
CA GLU A 23 -6.04 -11.63 -15.87
C GLU A 23 -4.96 -10.55 -15.62
N GLN A 24 -4.73 -10.16 -14.37
CA GLN A 24 -3.60 -9.28 -14.01
C GLN A 24 -2.24 -9.92 -14.34
N ARG A 25 -2.05 -11.20 -14.02
CA ARG A 25 -0.82 -11.94 -14.36
C ARG A 25 -0.67 -12.15 -15.87
N ARG A 26 -1.76 -12.33 -16.60
CA ARG A 26 -1.77 -12.45 -18.07
C ARG A 26 -1.46 -11.12 -18.76
N ARG A 27 -1.96 -9.99 -18.26
CA ARG A 27 -1.72 -8.67 -18.86
C ARG A 27 -0.26 -8.22 -18.69
N GLN A 28 0.41 -8.58 -17.62
CA GLN A 28 1.85 -8.30 -17.46
C GLN A 28 2.70 -9.08 -18.49
N ARG A 29 2.26 -10.28 -18.90
CA ARG A 29 2.92 -11.06 -19.97
C ARG A 29 2.57 -10.58 -21.39
N LEU A 30 1.38 -9.99 -21.58
CA LEU A 30 0.93 -9.54 -22.92
C LEU A 30 1.42 -8.14 -23.29
N VAL A 31 1.84 -7.31 -22.34
CA VAL A 31 2.47 -6.03 -22.61
C VAL A 31 3.84 -6.21 -23.28
N SER A 32 4.56 -7.29 -22.98
CA SER A 32 5.81 -7.63 -23.67
C SER A 32 5.61 -8.22 -25.08
N GLN A 33 4.43 -8.74 -25.38
CA GLN A 33 4.11 -9.31 -26.72
C GLN A 33 3.38 -8.33 -27.66
N ARG A 34 2.86 -7.20 -27.16
CA ARG A 34 2.16 -6.19 -28.00
C ARG A 34 3.05 -5.25 -28.78
N LEU A 35 4.35 -5.40 -28.73
CA LEU A 35 5.29 -4.81 -29.71
C LEU A 35 5.27 -5.54 -31.07
N GLN A 36 4.57 -6.67 -31.18
CA GLN A 36 4.30 -7.35 -32.44
C GLN A 36 2.78 -7.42 -32.62
N GLY A 37 2.28 -6.50 -33.42
CA GLY A 37 0.86 -6.29 -33.70
C GLY A 37 0.06 -7.54 -33.96
N GLN A 38 -1.00 -7.72 -33.20
CA GLN A 38 -2.27 -8.31 -33.64
C GLN A 38 -3.42 -7.99 -32.69
N LEU A 39 -4.58 -7.75 -33.27
CA LEU A 39 -5.82 -7.21 -32.72
C LEU A 39 -6.61 -8.22 -31.88
N THR A 40 -7.02 -7.78 -30.73
CA THR A 40 -8.30 -7.98 -29.98
C THR A 40 -9.16 -9.19 -30.27
N ARG A 41 -9.26 -10.04 -29.26
CA ARG A 41 -10.49 -10.76 -28.93
C ARG A 41 -11.00 -10.18 -27.60
N GLU A 42 -12.12 -9.48 -27.63
CA GLU A 42 -12.78 -8.94 -26.44
C GLU A 42 -13.23 -10.08 -25.53
N ASP A 43 -12.61 -10.20 -24.35
CA ASP A 43 -13.00 -11.16 -23.34
C ASP A 43 -14.34 -10.70 -22.71
N LYS A 44 -15.42 -11.45 -22.98
CA LYS A 44 -16.76 -11.23 -22.42
C LYS A 44 -16.79 -11.11 -20.89
N LEU A 45 -15.87 -11.77 -20.18
CA LEU A 45 -15.71 -11.66 -18.73
C LEU A 45 -15.19 -10.27 -18.30
N GLY A 46 -14.28 -9.67 -19.05
CA GLY A 46 -13.78 -8.32 -18.78
C GLY A 46 -14.84 -7.24 -18.99
N SER A 47 -15.79 -7.46 -19.93
CA SER A 47 -16.90 -6.55 -20.16
C SER A 47 -17.97 -6.64 -19.07
N LEU A 48 -18.26 -7.83 -18.55
CA LEU A 48 -19.17 -8.03 -17.42
C LEU A 48 -18.63 -7.42 -16.13
N MET A 49 -17.33 -7.55 -15.87
CA MET A 49 -16.70 -6.89 -14.72
C MET A 49 -16.67 -5.36 -14.84
N ARG A 50 -16.50 -4.84 -16.06
CA ARG A 50 -16.64 -3.40 -16.31
C ARG A 50 -18.07 -2.92 -16.05
N GLN A 51 -19.09 -3.70 -16.42
CA GLN A 51 -20.49 -3.37 -16.15
C GLN A 51 -20.83 -3.42 -14.66
N LEU A 52 -20.35 -4.42 -13.92
CA LEU A 52 -20.54 -4.52 -12.47
C LEU A 52 -19.78 -3.43 -11.70
N GLY A 53 -18.54 -3.12 -12.09
CA GLY A 53 -17.75 -2.03 -11.50
C GLY A 53 -18.19 -0.63 -11.95
N ALA A 54 -18.90 -0.53 -13.09
CA ALA A 54 -19.50 0.70 -13.58
C ALA A 54 -20.92 0.94 -13.01
N SER A 55 -21.46 0.01 -12.20
CA SER A 55 -22.73 0.25 -11.53
C SER A 55 -22.67 1.53 -10.69
N ALA A 56 -23.68 2.36 -10.78
CA ALA A 56 -23.77 3.65 -10.09
C ALA A 56 -23.55 3.53 -8.57
N VAL A 57 -23.83 2.36 -7.99
CA VAL A 57 -23.63 2.04 -6.57
C VAL A 57 -22.14 1.84 -6.26
N ALA A 58 -21.38 1.13 -7.10
CA ALA A 58 -19.95 0.90 -6.90
C ALA A 58 -19.12 2.19 -7.08
N GLN A 59 -19.47 3.01 -8.08
CA GLN A 59 -18.85 4.32 -8.27
C GLN A 59 -19.20 5.29 -7.13
N ARG A 60 -20.42 5.25 -6.63
CA ARG A 60 -20.88 6.12 -5.56
C ARG A 60 -20.24 5.79 -4.21
N SER A 61 -20.02 4.51 -3.91
CA SER A 61 -19.32 4.10 -2.67
C SER A 61 -17.85 4.51 -2.67
N VAL A 62 -17.15 4.43 -3.80
CA VAL A 62 -15.75 4.87 -3.93
C VAL A 62 -15.62 6.39 -4.04
N SER A 63 -16.62 7.08 -4.63
CA SER A 63 -16.59 8.55 -4.75
C SER A 63 -16.92 9.27 -3.43
N LEU A 64 -17.65 8.62 -2.52
CA LEU A 64 -18.02 9.19 -1.22
C LEU A 64 -16.91 9.07 -0.17
N ASP A 65 -15.93 8.16 -0.34
CA ASP A 65 -14.84 7.96 0.59
C ASP A 65 -13.55 8.64 0.09
N ASN A 66 -13.37 9.90 0.47
CA ASN A 66 -12.17 10.69 0.14
C ASN A 66 -10.87 9.99 0.57
N GLU A 67 -10.90 9.21 1.66
CA GLU A 67 -9.75 8.45 2.14
C GLU A 67 -9.37 7.34 1.15
N THR A 68 -10.35 6.60 0.64
CA THR A 68 -10.13 5.55 -0.37
C THR A 68 -9.57 6.14 -1.67
N GLN A 69 -10.05 7.30 -2.10
CA GLN A 69 -9.50 7.97 -3.28
C GLN A 69 -8.05 8.41 -3.09
N THR A 70 -7.70 8.95 -1.93
CA THR A 70 -6.31 9.33 -1.63
C THR A 70 -5.40 8.11 -1.60
N LEU A 71 -5.82 6.99 -1.01
CA LEU A 71 -5.08 5.73 -1.00
C LEU A 71 -4.90 5.16 -2.42
N LEU A 72 -5.92 5.18 -3.26
CA LEU A 72 -5.84 4.76 -4.66
C LEU A 72 -4.83 5.61 -5.45
N ASN A 73 -4.84 6.93 -5.24
CA ASN A 73 -3.87 7.83 -5.84
C ASN A 73 -2.43 7.55 -5.38
N ARG A 74 -2.23 7.24 -4.09
CA ARG A 74 -0.93 6.87 -3.51
C ARG A 74 -0.41 5.54 -4.05
N VAL A 75 -1.28 4.56 -4.26
CA VAL A 75 -0.92 3.28 -4.93
C VAL A 75 -0.61 3.50 -6.42
N GLY A 76 -1.03 4.62 -7.01
CA GLY A 76 -0.86 4.91 -8.43
C GLY A 76 -1.99 4.39 -9.31
N TRP A 77 -3.09 3.97 -8.72
CA TRP A 77 -4.28 3.51 -9.45
C TRP A 77 -5.14 4.71 -9.87
N ARG A 78 -4.65 5.44 -10.88
CA ARG A 78 -5.32 6.66 -11.40
C ARG A 78 -6.26 6.38 -12.57
N LYS A 79 -6.15 5.21 -13.23
CA LYS A 79 -7.01 4.83 -14.36
C LYS A 79 -8.38 4.41 -13.88
N ALA A 80 -9.44 4.82 -14.60
CA ALA A 80 -10.83 4.47 -14.28
C ALA A 80 -11.04 2.95 -14.15
N ASN A 81 -10.41 2.14 -15.02
CA ASN A 81 -10.45 0.68 -14.95
C ASN A 81 -9.88 0.09 -13.64
N GLN A 82 -8.86 0.72 -13.05
CA GLN A 82 -8.25 0.25 -11.80
C GLN A 82 -9.15 0.60 -10.60
N ARG A 83 -9.79 1.77 -10.66
CA ARG A 83 -10.73 2.21 -9.64
C ARG A 83 -12.01 1.38 -9.64
N SER A 84 -12.57 1.07 -10.82
CA SER A 84 -13.75 0.19 -10.93
C SER A 84 -13.45 -1.23 -10.45
N MET A 85 -12.24 -1.73 -10.68
CA MET A 85 -11.78 -3.02 -10.19
C MET A 85 -11.71 -3.07 -8.66
N PHE A 86 -11.18 -2.01 -8.03
CA PHE A 86 -11.17 -1.90 -6.58
C PHE A 86 -12.59 -1.81 -5.99
N ALA A 87 -13.48 -1.04 -6.63
CA ALA A 87 -14.89 -0.94 -6.23
C ALA A 87 -15.60 -2.31 -6.28
N ALA A 88 -15.36 -3.10 -7.33
CA ALA A 88 -15.89 -4.45 -7.45
C ALA A 88 -15.33 -5.38 -6.34
N PHE A 89 -14.06 -5.24 -6.00
CA PHE A 89 -13.42 -6.01 -4.92
C PHE A 89 -13.95 -5.61 -3.53
N GLN A 90 -14.18 -4.33 -3.31
CA GLN A 90 -14.71 -3.79 -2.05
C GLN A 90 -16.15 -4.27 -1.76
N ILE A 91 -16.95 -4.51 -2.79
CA ILE A 91 -18.30 -5.06 -2.65
C ILE A 91 -18.29 -6.60 -2.67
N GLY A 92 -17.45 -7.20 -3.50
CA GLY A 92 -17.38 -8.65 -3.66
C GLY A 92 -16.89 -9.40 -2.42
N VAL A 93 -15.88 -8.88 -1.72
CA VAL A 93 -15.32 -9.54 -0.53
C VAL A 93 -16.31 -9.68 0.62
N PRO A 94 -17.05 -8.64 1.04
CA PRO A 94 -18.08 -8.79 2.07
C PRO A 94 -19.18 -9.79 1.69
N VAL A 95 -19.63 -9.78 0.43
CA VAL A 95 -20.68 -10.70 -0.05
C VAL A 95 -20.21 -12.15 -0.01
N VAL A 96 -18.96 -12.42 -0.41
CA VAL A 96 -18.36 -13.77 -0.35
C VAL A 96 -18.21 -14.24 1.09
N LEU A 97 -17.70 -13.38 1.98
CA LEU A 97 -17.54 -13.72 3.39
C LEU A 97 -18.89 -13.98 4.08
N LEU A 98 -19.91 -13.20 3.74
CA LEU A 98 -21.26 -13.40 4.25
C LEU A 98 -21.84 -14.74 3.77
N GLY A 99 -21.68 -15.09 2.50
CA GLY A 99 -22.09 -16.38 1.94
C GLY A 99 -21.35 -17.56 2.61
N LEU A 100 -20.05 -17.44 2.83
CA LEU A 100 -19.23 -18.45 3.51
C LEU A 100 -19.62 -18.65 4.97
N THR A 101 -19.94 -17.58 5.69
CA THR A 101 -20.37 -17.69 7.11
C THR A 101 -21.76 -18.30 7.23
N LEU A 102 -22.69 -17.96 6.36
CA LEU A 102 -24.04 -18.57 6.34
C LEU A 102 -23.98 -20.07 6.00
N LEU A 103 -23.12 -20.47 5.06
CA LEU A 103 -22.89 -21.87 4.72
C LEU A 103 -22.20 -22.63 5.88
N GLY A 104 -21.19 -22.02 6.50
CA GLY A 104 -20.48 -22.61 7.63
C GLY A 104 -21.38 -22.83 8.84
N GLN A 105 -22.28 -21.90 9.13
CA GLN A 105 -23.27 -22.05 10.20
C GLN A 105 -24.23 -23.21 9.98
N GLN A 106 -24.70 -23.39 8.74
CA GLN A 106 -25.62 -24.50 8.44
C GLN A 106 -24.94 -25.87 8.45
N LEU A 107 -23.65 -25.96 8.09
CA LEU A 107 -22.91 -27.21 7.99
C LEU A 107 -22.29 -27.68 9.32
N LEU A 108 -21.73 -26.74 10.12
CA LEU A 108 -20.95 -27.06 11.32
C LEU A 108 -21.73 -26.89 12.63
N PHE A 109 -22.69 -25.94 12.69
CA PHE A 109 -23.40 -25.62 13.93
C PHE A 109 -24.91 -25.41 13.71
N PRO A 110 -25.69 -26.47 13.43
CA PRO A 110 -27.14 -26.34 13.18
C PRO A 110 -27.95 -25.90 14.39
N HIS A 111 -27.38 -25.96 15.62
CA HIS A 111 -28.10 -25.69 16.88
C HIS A 111 -27.37 -24.76 17.86
N GLY A 112 -26.32 -24.06 17.44
CA GLY A 112 -25.46 -23.28 18.33
C GLY A 112 -25.41 -21.78 18.04
N GLY A 113 -25.80 -20.97 19.02
CA GLY A 113 -25.47 -19.55 19.07
C GLY A 113 -26.44 -18.61 18.34
N SER A 114 -26.37 -17.30 18.64
CA SER A 114 -27.22 -16.32 18.01
C SER A 114 -26.88 -16.20 16.50
N PRO A 115 -27.88 -16.40 15.61
CA PRO A 115 -27.64 -16.54 14.17
C PRO A 115 -27.12 -15.27 13.47
N TRP A 116 -27.10 -14.13 14.16
CA TRP A 116 -26.79 -12.81 13.60
C TRP A 116 -25.36 -12.31 13.88
N ILE A 117 -24.69 -12.82 14.91
CA ILE A 117 -23.37 -12.29 15.34
C ILE A 117 -22.29 -12.64 14.32
N ALA A 118 -22.22 -13.88 13.86
CA ALA A 118 -21.18 -14.31 12.93
C ALA A 118 -21.29 -13.64 11.55
N PRO A 119 -22.47 -13.52 10.89
CA PRO A 119 -22.58 -12.78 9.65
C PRO A 119 -22.33 -11.27 9.81
N ALA A 120 -22.69 -10.66 10.96
CA ALA A 120 -22.37 -9.26 11.24
C ALA A 120 -20.86 -9.00 11.34
N ILE A 121 -20.13 -9.88 12.04
CA ILE A 121 -18.66 -9.82 12.14
C ILE A 121 -18.02 -10.05 10.76
N ALA A 122 -18.51 -11.00 9.98
CA ALA A 122 -18.00 -11.29 8.64
C ALA A 122 -18.18 -10.11 7.67
N LEU A 123 -19.31 -9.41 7.76
CA LEU A 123 -19.57 -8.19 7.00
C LEU A 123 -18.58 -7.07 7.39
N GLY A 124 -18.36 -6.85 8.71
CA GLY A 124 -17.41 -5.86 9.20
C GLY A 124 -15.98 -6.13 8.75
N ILE A 125 -15.51 -7.37 8.91
CA ILE A 125 -14.18 -7.80 8.48
C ILE A 125 -14.06 -7.70 6.94
N GLY A 126 -15.07 -8.17 6.21
CA GLY A 126 -15.11 -8.13 4.74
C GLY A 126 -15.01 -6.72 4.17
N TYR A 127 -15.62 -5.73 4.82
CA TYR A 127 -15.53 -4.33 4.41
C TYR A 127 -14.18 -3.69 4.75
N LEU A 128 -13.61 -3.99 5.92
CA LEU A 128 -12.35 -3.44 6.39
C LEU A 128 -11.12 -4.04 5.69
N LEU A 129 -11.18 -5.32 5.29
CA LEU A 129 -10.06 -6.06 4.74
C LEU A 129 -9.52 -5.46 3.43
N PRO A 130 -10.33 -5.13 2.40
CA PRO A 130 -9.86 -4.48 1.18
C PRO A 130 -9.20 -3.12 1.44
N LYS A 131 -9.76 -2.33 2.35
CA LYS A 131 -9.25 -1.02 2.72
C LYS A 131 -7.88 -1.12 3.42
N ARG A 132 -7.71 -2.11 4.30
CA ARG A 132 -6.42 -2.41 4.95
C ARG A 132 -5.35 -2.87 3.96
N ILE A 133 -5.69 -3.74 3.02
CA ILE A 133 -4.76 -4.18 1.96
C ILE A 133 -4.34 -3.00 1.10
N LEU A 134 -5.28 -2.11 0.73
CA LEU A 134 -4.98 -0.91 -0.04
C LEU A 134 -4.05 0.03 0.73
N ALA A 135 -4.31 0.28 2.02
CA ALA A 135 -3.47 1.12 2.87
C ALA A 135 -2.05 0.56 3.02
N LEU A 136 -1.91 -0.76 3.21
CA LEU A 136 -0.61 -1.43 3.24
C LEU A 136 0.14 -1.29 1.90
N SER A 137 -0.55 -1.50 0.77
CA SER A 137 0.03 -1.35 -0.56
C SER A 137 0.49 0.09 -0.83
N ALA A 138 -0.29 1.09 -0.39
CA ALA A 138 0.07 2.49 -0.47
C ALA A 138 1.35 2.78 0.36
N LYS A 139 1.40 2.29 1.59
CA LYS A 139 2.56 2.45 2.48
C LYS A 139 3.83 1.83 1.89
N TYR A 140 3.75 0.59 1.38
CA TYR A 140 4.89 -0.06 0.73
C TYR A 140 5.39 0.71 -0.49
N ARG A 141 4.50 1.30 -1.29
CA ARG A 141 4.90 2.14 -2.41
C ARG A 141 5.55 3.44 -1.96
N GLN A 142 5.00 4.09 -0.93
CA GLN A 142 5.60 5.29 -0.33
C GLN A 142 7.01 5.02 0.19
N GLU A 143 7.23 3.90 0.89
CA GLU A 143 8.56 3.48 1.37
C GLU A 143 9.54 3.18 0.22
N ARG A 144 9.07 2.66 -0.92
CA ARG A 144 9.90 2.47 -2.12
C ARG A 144 10.30 3.82 -2.72
N ILE A 145 9.36 4.72 -2.92
CA ILE A 145 9.65 6.08 -3.43
C ILE A 145 10.64 6.79 -2.50
N ALA A 146 10.47 6.72 -1.19
CA ALA A 146 11.40 7.30 -0.22
C ALA A 146 12.83 6.76 -0.36
N ARG A 147 12.98 5.45 -0.63
CA ARG A 147 14.30 4.85 -0.91
C ARG A 147 14.87 5.29 -2.25
N GLU A 148 14.03 5.39 -3.28
CA GLU A 148 14.44 5.83 -4.62
C GLU A 148 14.95 7.27 -4.61
N ILE A 149 14.39 8.16 -3.77
CA ILE A 149 14.85 9.55 -3.61
C ILE A 149 16.32 9.62 -3.19
N SER A 150 16.77 8.73 -2.31
CA SER A 150 18.18 8.70 -1.89
C SER A 150 19.16 8.45 -3.05
N THR A 151 18.72 7.74 -4.10
CA THR A 151 19.49 7.51 -5.33
C THR A 151 19.26 8.61 -6.37
N PHE A 152 18.05 9.18 -6.39
CA PHE A 152 17.67 10.24 -7.31
C PHE A 152 18.48 11.52 -7.11
N ILE A 153 18.67 11.96 -5.86
CA ILE A 153 19.35 13.23 -5.54
C ILE A 153 20.80 13.27 -6.05
N PRO A 154 21.65 12.24 -5.83
CA PRO A 154 22.99 12.22 -6.41
C PRO A 154 23.00 12.27 -7.93
N LEU A 155 22.09 11.56 -8.62
CA LEU A 155 21.97 11.60 -10.06
C LEU A 155 21.56 12.98 -10.57
N LEU A 156 20.58 13.59 -9.91
CA LEU A 156 20.13 14.94 -10.21
C LEU A 156 21.25 15.97 -10.05
N ARG A 157 22.05 15.82 -8.98
CA ARG A 157 23.22 16.66 -8.74
C ARG A 157 24.25 16.62 -9.89
N ILE A 158 24.59 15.42 -10.37
CA ILE A 158 25.53 15.25 -11.48
C ILE A 158 25.04 16.01 -12.73
N LEU A 159 23.74 15.94 -13.03
CA LEU A 159 23.15 16.65 -14.17
C LEU A 159 23.19 18.17 -13.97
N PHE A 160 22.98 18.67 -12.76
CA PHE A 160 23.10 20.09 -12.45
C PHE A 160 24.54 20.58 -12.50
N GLU A 161 25.50 19.78 -12.01
CA GLU A 161 26.94 20.11 -12.10
C GLU A 161 27.41 20.16 -13.56
N SER A 162 26.76 19.43 -14.49
CA SER A 162 27.00 19.54 -15.92
C SER A 162 26.33 20.74 -16.57
N GLY A 163 25.63 21.59 -15.81
CA GLY A 163 25.00 22.82 -16.29
C GLY A 163 23.59 22.63 -16.87
N MET A 164 22.98 21.45 -16.71
CA MET A 164 21.63 21.21 -17.22
C MET A 164 20.57 21.93 -16.38
N ALA A 165 19.55 22.48 -17.05
CA ALA A 165 18.38 23.05 -16.41
C ALA A 165 17.56 21.99 -15.66
N VAL A 166 16.79 22.40 -14.61
CA VAL A 166 15.99 21.50 -13.77
C VAL A 166 15.05 20.63 -14.61
N GLU A 167 14.27 21.23 -15.48
CA GLU A 167 13.33 20.51 -16.33
C GLU A 167 14.02 19.47 -17.22
N GLN A 168 15.13 19.84 -17.88
CA GLN A 168 15.90 18.95 -18.73
C GLN A 168 16.48 17.78 -17.93
N SER A 169 17.00 18.02 -16.73
CA SER A 169 17.50 16.97 -15.84
C SER A 169 16.42 15.99 -15.43
N LEU A 170 15.22 16.47 -15.12
CA LEU A 170 14.07 15.63 -14.80
C LEU A 170 13.64 14.79 -16.03
N ARG A 171 13.67 15.34 -17.24
CA ARG A 171 13.37 14.61 -18.48
C ARG A 171 14.37 13.46 -18.70
N VAL A 172 15.67 13.73 -18.58
CA VAL A 172 16.71 12.71 -18.71
C VAL A 172 16.51 11.60 -17.67
N LEU A 173 16.34 11.96 -16.39
CA LEU A 173 16.13 10.97 -15.32
C LEU A 173 14.84 10.16 -15.51
N SER A 174 13.78 10.76 -16.02
CA SER A 174 12.52 10.06 -16.27
C SER A 174 12.64 8.95 -17.32
N THR A 175 13.58 9.06 -18.26
CA THR A 175 13.84 8.08 -19.32
C THR A 175 14.94 7.10 -18.95
N GLU A 176 16.10 7.60 -18.53
CA GLU A 176 17.30 6.79 -18.34
C GLU A 176 17.31 6.05 -17.00
N ALA A 177 16.74 6.63 -15.95
CA ALA A 177 16.77 6.04 -14.61
C ALA A 177 15.63 5.05 -14.33
N GLN A 178 14.84 4.65 -15.33
CA GLN A 178 13.65 3.81 -15.13
C GLN A 178 13.94 2.47 -14.45
N ARG A 179 15.11 1.87 -14.70
CA ARG A 179 15.50 0.59 -14.09
C ARG A 179 15.90 0.74 -12.63
N LEU A 180 16.44 1.89 -12.25
CA LEU A 180 16.92 2.18 -10.90
C LEU A 180 15.81 2.75 -10.01
N LEU A 181 14.91 3.56 -10.58
CA LEU A 181 13.90 4.36 -9.91
C LEU A 181 12.51 4.16 -10.54
N PRO A 182 11.97 2.92 -10.57
CA PRO A 182 10.77 2.61 -11.34
C PRO A 182 9.52 3.37 -10.88
N ASP A 183 9.32 3.53 -9.56
CA ASP A 183 8.15 4.23 -9.02
C ASP A 183 8.27 5.75 -9.18
N LEU A 184 9.46 6.30 -8.94
CA LEU A 184 9.73 7.74 -9.06
C LEU A 184 9.68 8.21 -10.52
N THR A 185 10.31 7.48 -11.44
CA THR A 185 10.29 7.84 -12.88
C THR A 185 8.88 7.77 -13.46
N HIS A 186 8.02 6.88 -12.94
CA HIS A 186 6.61 6.85 -13.33
C HIS A 186 5.91 8.17 -12.93
N GLU A 187 6.14 8.67 -11.72
CA GLU A 187 5.55 9.95 -11.27
C GLU A 187 6.14 11.14 -12.05
N LEU A 188 7.47 11.15 -12.27
CA LEU A 188 8.13 12.20 -13.05
C LEU A 188 7.57 12.30 -14.48
N ARG A 189 7.33 11.17 -15.15
CA ARG A 189 6.70 11.17 -16.48
C ARG A 189 5.30 11.76 -16.46
N LEU A 190 4.51 11.48 -15.40
CA LEU A 190 3.18 12.06 -15.27
C LEU A 190 3.24 13.58 -15.05
N ILE A 191 4.20 14.06 -14.27
CA ILE A 191 4.45 15.50 -14.08
C ILE A 191 4.84 16.14 -15.42
N LEU A 192 5.85 15.58 -16.09
CA LEU A 192 6.36 16.12 -17.33
C LEU A 192 5.31 16.11 -18.46
N ALA A 193 4.48 15.07 -18.54
CA ALA A 193 3.38 15.04 -19.53
C ALA A 193 2.35 16.15 -19.29
N ARG A 194 2.14 16.58 -18.05
CA ARG A 194 1.29 17.72 -17.74
C ARG A 194 1.97 19.05 -18.05
N VAL A 195 3.28 19.15 -17.80
CA VAL A 195 4.09 20.31 -18.18
C VAL A 195 4.11 20.47 -19.72
N ASP A 196 4.22 19.37 -20.46
CA ASP A 196 4.10 19.37 -21.93
C ASP A 196 2.72 19.84 -22.41
N SER A 197 1.69 19.68 -21.58
CA SER A 197 0.34 20.21 -21.83
C SER A 197 0.17 21.68 -21.45
N GLY A 198 1.24 22.38 -21.01
CA GLY A 198 1.27 23.82 -20.70
C GLY A 198 1.09 24.14 -19.22
N LEU A 199 1.14 23.16 -18.31
CA LEU A 199 1.08 23.40 -16.86
C LEU A 199 2.48 23.76 -16.33
N GLU A 200 2.53 24.55 -15.26
CA GLU A 200 3.80 24.97 -14.66
C GLU A 200 4.45 23.82 -13.87
N LEU A 201 5.75 23.58 -14.12
CA LEU A 201 6.50 22.51 -13.47
C LEU A 201 6.52 22.66 -11.95
N SER A 202 6.70 23.87 -11.44
CA SER A 202 6.72 24.16 -10.00
C SER A 202 5.41 23.76 -9.33
N GLU A 203 4.27 24.12 -9.94
CA GLU A 203 2.95 23.80 -9.42
C GLU A 203 2.67 22.28 -9.43
N GLU A 204 3.01 21.59 -10.53
CA GLU A 204 2.78 20.15 -10.68
C GLU A 204 3.66 19.32 -9.74
N LEU A 205 4.90 19.74 -9.46
CA LEU A 205 5.75 19.16 -8.42
C LEU A 205 5.08 19.24 -7.06
N GLY A 206 4.56 20.43 -6.69
CA GLY A 206 3.87 20.64 -5.42
C GLY A 206 2.56 19.84 -5.30
N LYS A 207 1.76 19.73 -6.36
CA LYS A 207 0.55 18.91 -6.40
C LYS A 207 0.87 17.43 -6.20
N THR A 208 1.90 16.92 -6.90
CA THR A 208 2.30 15.53 -6.81
C THR A 208 2.88 15.19 -5.44
N ALA A 209 3.66 16.10 -4.83
CA ALA A 209 4.18 15.94 -3.48
C ALA A 209 3.05 15.74 -2.46
N ARG A 210 2.03 16.59 -2.51
CA ARG A 210 0.84 16.46 -1.64
C ARG A 210 0.06 15.17 -1.87
N LEU A 211 -0.04 14.71 -3.12
CA LEU A 211 -0.75 13.46 -3.46
C LEU A 211 -0.02 12.22 -2.94
N LEU A 212 1.29 12.15 -3.09
CA LEU A 212 2.11 11.01 -2.67
C LEU A 212 2.27 10.97 -1.15
N ALA A 213 2.34 12.13 -0.50
CA ALA A 213 2.56 12.30 0.94
C ALA A 213 3.77 11.48 1.43
N VAL A 214 4.91 11.64 0.74
CA VAL A 214 6.22 11.10 1.08
C VAL A 214 7.11 12.27 1.45
N ASP A 215 7.58 12.32 2.68
CA ASP A 215 8.32 13.47 3.21
C ASP A 215 9.57 13.76 2.39
N GLU A 216 10.36 12.73 2.07
CA GLU A 216 11.58 12.85 1.28
C GLU A 216 11.32 13.40 -0.13
N PHE A 217 10.21 12.99 -0.74
CA PHE A 217 9.78 13.53 -2.04
C PHE A 217 9.31 14.97 -1.93
N THR A 218 8.58 15.30 -0.87
CA THR A 218 8.09 16.66 -0.61
C THR A 218 9.24 17.63 -0.41
N ASP A 219 10.21 17.27 0.44
CA ASP A 219 11.40 18.08 0.68
C ASP A 219 12.20 18.29 -0.62
N THR A 220 12.31 17.23 -1.44
CA THR A 220 12.97 17.31 -2.77
C THR A 220 12.21 18.25 -3.71
N CYS A 221 10.88 18.17 -3.77
CA CYS A 221 10.07 19.04 -4.61
C CYS A 221 10.17 20.52 -4.20
N ILE A 222 10.21 20.81 -2.90
CA ILE A 222 10.41 22.18 -2.40
C ILE A 222 11.74 22.76 -2.89
N ILE A 223 12.81 21.97 -2.82
CA ILE A 223 14.12 22.43 -3.29
C ILE A 223 14.16 22.57 -4.82
N LEU A 224 13.52 21.65 -5.56
CA LEU A 224 13.38 21.79 -7.00
C LEU A 224 12.61 23.07 -7.39
N GLN A 225 11.55 23.41 -6.67
CA GLN A 225 10.82 24.67 -6.86
C GLN A 225 11.72 25.87 -6.59
N GLN A 226 12.53 25.85 -5.52
CA GLN A 226 13.50 26.92 -5.27
C GLN A 226 14.55 27.03 -6.39
N LEU A 227 15.05 25.89 -6.91
CA LEU A 227 15.99 25.86 -8.02
C LEU A 227 15.38 26.46 -9.30
N ILE A 228 14.12 26.20 -9.58
CA ILE A 228 13.40 26.75 -10.73
C ILE A 228 13.29 28.28 -10.61
N HIS A 229 13.00 28.80 -9.43
CA HIS A 229 12.79 30.24 -9.21
C HIS A 229 14.08 31.05 -8.98
N GLN A 230 15.07 30.45 -8.30
CA GLN A 230 16.29 31.15 -7.87
C GLN A 230 17.54 30.84 -8.72
N GLY A 231 17.47 29.82 -9.58
CA GLY A 231 18.62 29.40 -10.38
C GLY A 231 19.74 28.74 -9.56
N GLY A 232 21.00 28.78 -10.04
CA GLY A 232 22.12 28.00 -9.54
C GLY A 232 22.56 28.16 -8.08
N GLY A 233 22.00 29.15 -7.34
CA GLY A 233 22.30 29.33 -5.90
C GLY A 233 21.78 28.22 -5.00
N ALA A 234 20.81 27.46 -5.44
CA ALA A 234 20.17 26.41 -4.65
C ALA A 234 20.92 25.05 -4.64
N MET A 235 22.10 24.95 -5.30
CA MET A 235 22.94 23.74 -5.23
C MET A 235 23.36 23.42 -3.79
N LYS A 236 23.62 24.44 -2.98
CA LYS A 236 23.92 24.28 -1.54
C LYS A 236 22.75 23.64 -0.80
N SER A 237 21.52 24.04 -1.14
CA SER A 237 20.28 23.48 -0.55
C SER A 237 20.12 21.99 -0.92
N LEU A 238 20.47 21.59 -2.14
CA LEU A 238 20.43 20.18 -2.55
C LEU A 238 21.44 19.31 -1.79
N LEU A 239 22.64 19.85 -1.53
CA LEU A 239 23.65 19.18 -0.69
C LEU A 239 23.18 19.03 0.75
N ALA A 240 22.62 20.10 1.33
CA ALA A 240 22.07 20.07 2.67
C ALA A 240 20.90 19.06 2.77
N LEU A 241 20.07 18.97 1.75
CA LEU A 241 19.00 17.96 1.71
C LEU A 241 19.56 16.55 1.70
N LYS A 242 20.60 16.28 0.89
CA LYS A 242 21.24 14.96 0.86
C LYS A 242 21.75 14.58 2.26
N GLN A 243 22.46 15.48 2.93
CA GLN A 243 22.95 15.24 4.31
C GLN A 243 21.80 14.96 5.27
N LEU A 244 20.73 15.77 5.23
CA LEU A 244 19.54 15.56 6.05
C LEU A 244 18.90 14.18 5.81
N LEU A 245 18.82 13.73 4.57
CA LEU A 245 18.24 12.41 4.25
C LEU A 245 19.13 11.26 4.71
N ASP A 246 20.46 11.41 4.59
CA ASP A 246 21.42 10.43 5.08
C ASP A 246 21.34 10.34 6.62
N ASP A 247 21.25 11.45 7.32
CA ASP A 247 21.08 11.52 8.79
C ASP A 247 19.74 10.90 9.23
N ARG A 248 18.64 11.22 8.55
CA ARG A 248 17.34 10.59 8.81
C ARG A 248 17.39 9.07 8.61
N ARG A 249 18.13 8.61 7.59
CA ARG A 249 18.29 7.17 7.33
C ARG A 249 19.06 6.50 8.47
N LEU A 250 20.14 7.09 8.92
CA LEU A 250 20.91 6.60 10.07
C LEU A 250 20.07 6.56 11.34
N THR A 251 19.32 7.62 11.62
CA THR A 251 18.41 7.69 12.76
C THR A 251 17.35 6.59 12.72
N ARG A 252 16.74 6.33 11.57
CA ARG A 252 15.77 5.22 11.40
C ARG A 252 16.40 3.85 11.64
N LEU A 253 17.65 3.64 11.21
CA LEU A 253 18.38 2.39 11.48
C LEU A 253 18.65 2.22 12.97
N GLN A 254 19.09 3.30 13.65
CA GLN A 254 19.30 3.29 15.10
C GLN A 254 18.00 3.03 15.87
N GLU A 255 16.90 3.66 15.46
CA GLU A 255 15.57 3.42 16.02
C GLU A 255 15.13 1.96 15.84
N TYR A 256 15.37 1.39 14.67
CA TYR A 256 15.07 -0.02 14.40
C TYR A 256 15.86 -0.95 15.32
N ILE A 257 17.18 -0.72 15.48
CA ILE A 257 18.04 -1.49 16.38
C ILE A 257 17.57 -1.36 17.83
N SER A 258 17.27 -0.13 18.27
CA SER A 258 16.76 0.13 19.62
C SER A 258 15.43 -0.59 19.89
N LYS A 259 14.51 -0.58 18.93
CA LYS A 259 13.24 -1.32 19.02
C LYS A 259 13.46 -2.83 19.09
N MET A 260 14.44 -3.36 18.36
CA MET A 260 14.79 -4.79 18.44
C MET A 260 15.36 -5.14 19.81
N SER A 261 16.30 -4.33 20.33
CA SER A 261 16.86 -4.52 21.66
C SER A 261 15.79 -4.46 22.76
N ALA A 262 14.87 -3.49 22.68
CA ALA A 262 13.73 -3.39 23.59
C ALA A 262 12.84 -4.63 23.55
N LYS A 263 12.54 -5.17 22.35
CA LYS A 263 11.78 -6.41 22.21
C LYS A 263 12.49 -7.61 22.83
N MET A 264 13.80 -7.72 22.64
CA MET A 264 14.60 -8.79 23.27
C MET A 264 14.54 -8.68 24.80
N SER A 265 14.68 -7.48 25.36
CA SER A 265 14.57 -7.26 26.80
C SER A 265 13.20 -7.64 27.35
N VAL A 266 12.10 -7.30 26.65
CA VAL A 266 10.74 -7.67 27.04
C VAL A 266 10.57 -9.20 27.00
N VAL A 267 11.06 -9.87 25.97
CA VAL A 267 10.98 -11.34 25.85
C VAL A 267 11.75 -12.01 26.99
N MET A 268 12.98 -11.54 27.28
CA MET A 268 13.76 -12.06 28.41
C MET A 268 13.03 -11.85 29.72
N MET A 269 12.44 -10.67 29.95
CA MET A 269 11.68 -10.40 31.20
C MET A 269 10.48 -11.32 31.34
N VAL A 270 9.69 -11.52 30.27
CA VAL A 270 8.49 -12.35 30.28
C VAL A 270 8.80 -13.83 30.53
N PHE A 271 9.96 -14.33 30.07
CA PHE A 271 10.33 -15.73 30.26
C PHE A 271 11.19 -15.97 31.51
N LEU A 272 12.17 -15.09 31.77
CA LEU A 272 13.08 -15.25 32.92
C LEU A 272 12.40 -14.95 34.25
N PHE A 273 11.54 -13.93 34.30
CA PHE A 273 10.89 -13.52 35.55
C PHE A 273 10.01 -14.61 36.15
N PRO A 274 9.07 -15.28 35.40
CA PRO A 274 8.31 -16.40 35.94
C PRO A 274 9.19 -17.59 36.34
N ALA A 275 10.22 -17.91 35.58
CA ALA A 275 11.12 -19.00 35.90
C ALA A 275 11.86 -18.73 37.24
N LEU A 276 12.36 -17.53 37.41
CA LEU A 276 13.02 -17.10 38.65
C LEU A 276 12.07 -17.10 39.83
N LEU A 277 10.82 -16.71 39.62
CA LEU A 277 9.78 -16.69 40.65
C LEU A 277 9.42 -18.12 41.10
N ILE A 278 9.36 -19.09 40.20
CA ILE A 278 9.14 -20.51 40.53
C ILE A 278 10.33 -21.08 41.29
N VAL A 279 11.55 -20.80 40.90
CA VAL A 279 12.77 -21.33 41.52
C VAL A 279 12.94 -20.76 42.94
N LEU A 280 12.75 -19.45 43.12
CA LEU A 280 12.88 -18.80 44.44
C LEU A 280 11.64 -18.94 45.31
N GLY A 281 10.45 -18.85 44.73
CA GLY A 281 9.19 -18.91 45.43
C GLY A 281 8.78 -20.35 45.78
N GLY A 282 9.16 -21.35 45.01
CA GLY A 282 8.81 -22.74 45.21
C GLY A 282 9.16 -23.29 46.62
N PRO A 283 10.43 -23.15 47.05
CA PRO A 283 10.81 -23.60 48.39
C PRO A 283 10.07 -22.86 49.52
N ALA A 284 9.86 -21.54 49.33
CA ALA A 284 9.15 -20.73 50.30
C ALA A 284 7.67 -21.13 50.42
N MET A 285 7.00 -21.41 49.33
CA MET A 285 5.60 -21.89 49.33
C MET A 285 5.46 -23.28 49.99
N ILE A 286 6.41 -24.17 49.76
CA ILE A 286 6.45 -25.49 50.40
C ILE A 286 6.67 -25.35 51.91
N ALA A 287 7.55 -24.47 52.36
CA ALA A 287 7.79 -24.22 53.77
C ALA A 287 6.54 -23.66 54.47
N ILE A 288 5.86 -22.70 53.86
CA ILE A 288 4.60 -22.12 54.40
C ILE A 288 3.48 -23.18 54.44
N SER A 289 3.32 -24.00 53.41
CA SER A 289 2.30 -25.04 53.37
C SER A 289 2.53 -26.14 54.45
N ARG A 290 3.80 -26.47 54.72
CA ARG A 290 4.15 -27.38 55.82
C ARG A 290 3.90 -26.77 57.19
N ALA A 291 4.19 -25.48 57.36
CA ALA A 291 3.91 -24.79 58.64
C ALA A 291 2.42 -24.72 58.93
N LEU A 292 1.57 -24.46 57.93
CA LEU A 292 0.13 -24.41 58.04
C LEU A 292 -0.54 -25.79 58.29
N ASN A 293 0.06 -26.88 57.78
CA ASN A 293 -0.46 -28.22 57.97
C ASN A 293 -0.07 -28.85 59.34
N ASN A 294 0.88 -28.21 60.06
CA ASN A 294 1.30 -28.66 61.39
C ASN A 294 0.59 -27.94 62.55
N PHE A 295 -0.36 -27.06 62.23
CA PHE A 295 -1.31 -26.48 63.18
C PHE A 295 -2.69 -27.13 63.02
#